data_0f2c6a496a9bbf56a51cbc8721794cb9
#
_entry.id   0f2c6a496a9bbf56a51cbc8721794cb9
#
_cell.length_a   1.000
_cell.length_b   1.000
_cell.length_c   1.000
_cell.angle_alpha   90.00
_cell.angle_beta   90.00
_cell.angle_gamma   90.00
#
_symmetry.space_group_name_H-M   'P 1'
#
loop_
_entity.id
_entity.type
_entity.pdbx_description
1 polymer ?
#
loop_
_entity_poly.entity_id
_entity_poly.type
_entity_poly.pdbx_seq_one_letter_code
_entity_poly.pdbx_strand_id
1 'polypeptide(L)'
;MHPSLSKKLWLIFAQTTTLCLAVLFVLRTFAPQLLEKLNPQKNSAVVVKYAEPSLGVRSAGSYSLAVKKAMPAVVNVFTSKKAADNPHQKYLDDPMFRHFFGDQFDDNEGQNQPENSLGSGVIVSEQGLILTNNHVIASADEIDIALSDGRKMSATVVGTDPETDLALIKIDAKNLPAITFASTEKLNVGDVVLAIGNPFGVGQTVTQGIISALGRTHLGINTFENFIQTDASINPGNSGGALIDTEGNLVGINSAIYSRSGGSMGIGFAIPASLARQVMEQIVSLGNVTRGWIGIQAQDITPELAESFKLKQAQGALVAGVLKGGPADKAGLLAGDILLAINGKPIYDTGSMLNLIAALTPNQQANLNIARAEKNLNLMVKVGKRPKPLAKK
;
A
#
# COMPACT_ATOMS: atom_id res chain seq x y z
N MET A 1 47.16 -44.71 34.60
CA MET A 1 47.07 -43.80 33.43
C MET A 1 46.11 -42.67 33.76
N HIS A 2 46.58 -41.46 34.07
CA HIS A 2 45.69 -40.31 34.29
C HIS A 2 45.20 -39.77 32.94
N PRO A 3 43.86 -39.59 32.80
CA PRO A 3 43.35 -39.01 31.56
C PRO A 3 43.90 -37.59 31.37
N SER A 4 44.37 -37.28 30.15
CA SER A 4 44.92 -36.00 29.80
C SER A 4 43.93 -34.85 30.10
N LEU A 5 44.42 -33.70 30.52
CA LEU A 5 43.62 -32.51 30.89
C LEU A 5 42.61 -32.15 29.82
N SER A 6 42.93 -32.35 28.54
CA SER A 6 42.08 -32.13 27.39
C SER A 6 40.83 -33.04 27.35
N LYS A 7 40.98 -34.32 27.74
CA LYS A 7 39.84 -35.27 27.82
C LYS A 7 38.87 -34.89 28.94
N LYS A 8 39.41 -34.42 30.09
CA LYS A 8 38.55 -33.96 31.19
C LYS A 8 37.77 -32.71 30.83
N LEU A 9 38.44 -31.73 30.18
CA LEU A 9 37.80 -30.49 29.69
C LEU A 9 36.74 -30.79 28.63
N TRP A 10 37.03 -31.72 27.71
CA TRP A 10 36.07 -32.12 26.68
C TRP A 10 34.82 -32.83 27.28
N LEU A 11 35.03 -33.70 28.30
CA LEU A 11 33.95 -34.35 29.01
C LEU A 11 33.07 -33.35 29.78
N ILE A 12 33.67 -32.38 30.45
CA ILE A 12 32.93 -31.30 31.13
C ILE A 12 32.13 -30.50 30.13
N PHE A 13 32.72 -30.11 28.99
CA PHE A 13 32.03 -29.40 27.94
C PHE A 13 30.85 -30.18 27.37
N ALA A 14 31.03 -31.49 27.07
CA ALA A 14 29.97 -32.32 26.56
C ALA A 14 28.83 -32.51 27.58
N GLN A 15 29.16 -32.70 28.88
CA GLN A 15 28.16 -32.81 29.93
C GLN A 15 27.37 -31.51 30.14
N THR A 16 28.04 -30.36 30.16
CA THR A 16 27.36 -29.06 30.32
C THR A 16 26.47 -28.76 29.13
N THR A 17 26.92 -29.04 27.90
CA THR A 17 26.11 -28.82 26.68
C THR A 17 24.88 -29.73 26.68
N THR A 18 25.04 -31.02 27.05
CA THR A 18 23.92 -31.95 27.15
C THR A 18 22.90 -31.54 28.23
N LEU A 19 23.39 -31.07 29.37
CA LEU A 19 22.53 -30.59 30.45
C LEU A 19 21.77 -29.32 30.01
N CYS A 20 22.44 -28.35 29.37
CA CYS A 20 21.80 -27.16 28.86
C CYS A 20 20.73 -27.49 27.82
N LEU A 21 21.00 -28.39 26.88
CA LEU A 21 20.03 -28.84 25.88
C LEU A 21 18.83 -29.56 26.53
N ALA A 22 19.07 -30.39 27.53
CA ALA A 22 18.00 -31.05 28.26
C ALA A 22 17.11 -30.08 29.03
N VAL A 23 17.71 -29.07 29.69
CA VAL A 23 16.98 -27.99 30.39
C VAL A 23 16.18 -27.15 29.38
N LEU A 24 16.77 -26.79 28.24
CA LEU A 24 16.08 -26.09 27.17
C LEU A 24 14.91 -26.91 26.61
N PHE A 25 15.07 -28.17 26.40
CA PHE A 25 14.02 -29.09 25.95
C PHE A 25 12.87 -29.16 26.95
N VAL A 26 13.18 -29.35 28.25
CA VAL A 26 12.17 -29.35 29.31
C VAL A 26 11.44 -28.05 29.41
N LEU A 27 12.15 -26.90 29.38
CA LEU A 27 11.56 -25.57 29.40
C LEU A 27 10.65 -25.34 28.19
N ARG A 28 11.07 -25.79 27.00
CA ARG A 28 10.27 -25.65 25.76
C ARG A 28 9.02 -26.51 25.78
N THR A 29 9.07 -27.69 26.44
CA THR A 29 7.96 -28.68 26.46
C THR A 29 6.97 -28.39 27.59
N PHE A 30 7.45 -28.07 28.78
CA PHE A 30 6.62 -27.97 29.99
C PHE A 30 6.39 -26.57 30.52
N ALA A 31 7.21 -25.58 30.10
CA ALA A 31 7.08 -24.20 30.52
C ALA A 31 7.38 -23.19 29.38
N PRO A 32 6.70 -23.28 28.19
CA PRO A 32 6.96 -22.40 27.06
C PRO A 32 6.80 -20.91 27.41
N GLN A 33 5.90 -20.59 28.34
CA GLN A 33 5.66 -19.19 28.80
C GLN A 33 6.88 -18.52 29.45
N LEU A 34 7.82 -19.31 30.02
CA LEU A 34 9.05 -18.76 30.58
C LEU A 34 10.07 -18.38 29.48
N LEU A 35 10.11 -19.12 28.39
CA LEU A 35 10.96 -18.82 27.23
C LEU A 35 10.45 -17.62 26.43
N GLU A 36 9.12 -17.42 26.35
CA GLU A 36 8.52 -16.24 25.72
C GLU A 36 8.88 -14.94 26.47
N LYS A 37 9.03 -14.99 27.81
CA LYS A 37 9.49 -13.82 28.59
C LYS A 37 10.97 -13.48 28.36
N LEU A 38 11.79 -14.47 27.97
CA LEU A 38 13.23 -14.28 27.69
C LEU A 38 13.52 -13.83 26.27
N ASN A 39 12.58 -14.05 25.35
CA ASN A 39 12.67 -13.56 23.96
C ASN A 39 11.40 -12.77 23.65
N PRO A 40 11.30 -11.50 24.05
CA PRO A 40 10.22 -10.63 23.63
C PRO A 40 10.41 -10.35 22.12
N GLN A 41 10.06 -11.31 21.26
CA GLN A 41 9.67 -10.95 19.93
C GLN A 41 8.48 -10.01 20.11
N LYS A 42 8.73 -8.72 19.94
CA LYS A 42 7.71 -7.71 19.79
C LYS A 42 6.92 -8.05 18.54
N ASN A 43 6.00 -9.01 18.64
CA ASN A 43 4.84 -9.05 17.77
C ASN A 43 4.03 -7.79 18.09
N SER A 44 4.48 -6.66 17.57
CA SER A 44 3.70 -5.43 17.55
C SER A 44 2.56 -5.67 16.57
N ALA A 45 1.56 -6.46 16.99
CA ALA A 45 0.32 -6.55 16.28
C ALA A 45 -0.26 -5.13 16.26
N VAL A 46 -0.39 -4.57 15.07
CA VAL A 46 -1.09 -3.30 14.90
C VAL A 46 -2.56 -3.58 15.18
N VAL A 47 -3.05 -3.04 16.29
CA VAL A 47 -4.47 -3.11 16.61
C VAL A 47 -5.19 -2.10 15.71
N VAL A 48 -5.85 -2.61 14.68
CA VAL A 48 -6.67 -1.82 13.77
C VAL A 48 -8.12 -1.90 14.24
N LYS A 49 -8.79 -0.76 14.32
CA LYS A 49 -10.22 -0.70 14.62
C LYS A 49 -11.03 -0.95 13.36
N TYR A 50 -11.97 -1.87 13.45
CA TYR A 50 -12.92 -2.16 12.36
C TYR A 50 -14.29 -1.59 12.69
N ALA A 51 -14.98 -1.11 11.64
CA ALA A 51 -16.38 -0.77 11.74
C ALA A 51 -17.23 -2.04 11.79
N GLU A 52 -18.12 -2.13 12.75
CA GLU A 52 -19.21 -3.11 12.70
C GLU A 52 -20.24 -2.69 11.65
N PRO A 53 -20.87 -3.64 10.93
CA PRO A 53 -21.93 -3.30 9.98
C PRO A 53 -23.10 -2.67 10.73
N SER A 54 -23.28 -1.35 10.63
CA SER A 54 -24.42 -0.70 11.25
C SER A 54 -25.66 -0.91 10.40
N LEU A 55 -26.73 -1.42 11.00
CA LEU A 55 -28.08 -1.49 10.42
C LEU A 55 -28.90 -0.22 10.74
N GLY A 56 -28.23 0.89 11.13
CA GLY A 56 -28.87 2.11 11.60
C GLY A 56 -29.44 3.00 10.51
N VAL A 57 -30.62 3.55 10.75
CA VAL A 57 -31.25 4.58 9.92
C VAL A 57 -30.34 5.81 9.86
N ARG A 58 -29.84 6.13 8.66
CA ARG A 58 -28.99 7.31 8.42
C ARG A 58 -29.79 8.58 8.67
N SER A 59 -29.33 9.45 9.57
CA SER A 59 -29.91 10.77 9.78
C SER A 59 -29.72 11.62 8.52
N ALA A 60 -30.82 11.96 7.84
CA ALA A 60 -30.79 12.83 6.69
C ALA A 60 -30.52 14.27 7.14
N GLY A 61 -29.31 14.80 6.92
CA GLY A 61 -29.14 16.24 7.07
C GLY A 61 -27.73 16.78 7.34
N SER A 62 -26.83 16.07 8.03
CA SER A 62 -25.49 16.60 8.31
C SER A 62 -24.46 15.48 8.52
N TYR A 63 -23.28 15.67 7.97
CA TYR A 63 -22.15 14.75 8.15
C TYR A 63 -21.24 15.15 9.32
N SER A 64 -21.66 16.14 10.14
CA SER A 64 -20.83 16.68 11.21
C SER A 64 -20.39 15.63 12.23
N LEU A 65 -21.19 14.58 12.48
CA LEU A 65 -20.81 13.48 13.38
C LEU A 65 -19.70 12.62 12.79
N ALA A 66 -19.79 12.28 11.50
CA ALA A 66 -18.73 11.56 10.80
C ALA A 66 -17.41 12.36 10.80
N VAL A 67 -17.49 13.65 10.49
CA VAL A 67 -16.35 14.55 10.51
C VAL A 67 -15.74 14.67 11.91
N LYS A 68 -16.55 14.91 12.95
CA LYS A 68 -16.06 14.97 14.34
C LYS A 68 -15.36 13.69 14.79
N LYS A 69 -15.80 12.53 14.30
CA LYS A 69 -15.18 11.24 14.60
C LYS A 69 -13.84 11.06 13.88
N ALA A 70 -13.76 11.39 12.59
CA ALA A 70 -12.61 11.08 11.75
C ALA A 70 -11.54 12.19 11.75
N MET A 71 -11.95 13.47 11.79
CA MET A 71 -11.07 14.62 11.65
C MET A 71 -9.89 14.64 12.65
N PRO A 72 -10.05 14.23 13.93
CA PRO A 72 -8.93 14.18 14.85
C PRO A 72 -7.82 13.22 14.44
N ALA A 73 -8.14 12.18 13.64
CA ALA A 73 -7.17 11.22 13.14
C ALA A 73 -6.45 11.68 11.86
N VAL A 74 -6.88 12.76 11.22
CA VAL A 74 -6.20 13.32 10.06
C VAL A 74 -5.18 14.36 10.52
N VAL A 75 -3.96 14.28 9.97
CA VAL A 75 -2.84 15.12 10.37
C VAL A 75 -2.25 15.85 9.16
N ASN A 76 -1.54 16.94 9.42
CA ASN A 76 -0.76 17.62 8.39
C ASN A 76 0.65 17.03 8.38
N VAL A 77 1.17 16.78 7.19
CA VAL A 77 2.53 16.30 6.96
C VAL A 77 3.31 17.43 6.31
N PHE A 78 4.33 17.91 7.00
CA PHE A 78 5.28 18.88 6.51
C PHE A 78 6.58 18.15 6.21
N THR A 79 7.15 18.42 5.05
CA THR A 79 8.44 17.85 4.70
C THR A 79 9.40 18.97 4.34
N SER A 80 10.63 18.85 4.78
CA SER A 80 11.70 19.77 4.42
C SER A 80 12.87 19.02 3.82
N LYS A 81 13.53 19.65 2.85
CA LYS A 81 14.76 19.18 2.26
C LYS A 81 15.88 20.11 2.69
N LYS A 82 16.94 19.56 3.27
CA LYS A 82 18.14 20.34 3.58
C LYS A 82 18.74 20.80 2.27
N ALA A 83 19.04 22.11 2.17
CA ALA A 83 19.75 22.66 1.02
C ALA A 83 21.09 21.95 0.88
N ALA A 84 21.19 21.01 -0.03
CA ALA A 84 22.43 20.36 -0.41
C ALA A 84 22.92 20.98 -1.72
N ASP A 85 24.23 21.15 -1.86
CA ASP A 85 24.87 21.48 -3.13
C ASP A 85 24.33 20.55 -4.22
N ASN A 86 23.72 21.13 -5.22
CA ASN A 86 22.78 20.51 -6.14
C ASN A 86 23.47 19.62 -7.19
N PRO A 87 23.29 18.28 -7.20
CA PRO A 87 23.42 17.54 -8.45
C PRO A 87 22.15 16.84 -8.95
N HIS A 88 20.99 16.96 -8.32
CA HIS A 88 19.82 16.13 -8.69
C HIS A 88 18.49 16.91 -8.79
N GLN A 89 18.45 17.91 -9.63
CA GLN A 89 17.23 18.59 -10.13
C GLN A 89 16.31 17.65 -10.97
N LYS A 90 16.58 16.34 -10.96
CA LYS A 90 15.94 15.36 -11.87
C LYS A 90 14.57 14.84 -11.45
N TYR A 91 14.06 15.14 -10.27
CA TYR A 91 12.75 14.65 -9.82
C TYR A 91 11.60 15.63 -10.02
N LEU A 92 11.90 16.92 -10.14
CA LEU A 92 10.93 17.94 -10.57
C LEU A 92 10.60 17.81 -12.08
N ASP A 93 11.46 17.12 -12.82
CA ASP A 93 11.27 16.82 -14.25
C ASP A 93 10.44 15.54 -14.50
N ASP A 94 9.85 14.91 -13.45
CA ASP A 94 8.94 13.79 -13.68
C ASP A 94 7.67 14.31 -14.38
N PRO A 95 7.45 13.92 -15.64
CA PRO A 95 6.29 14.36 -16.42
C PRO A 95 4.97 14.03 -15.75
N MET A 96 4.95 13.02 -14.88
CA MET A 96 3.76 12.57 -14.17
C MET A 96 3.42 13.48 -12.99
N PHE A 97 4.41 13.94 -12.24
CA PHE A 97 4.20 14.90 -11.16
C PHE A 97 3.70 16.24 -11.74
N ARG A 98 4.32 16.74 -12.84
CA ARG A 98 3.86 17.94 -13.55
C ARG A 98 2.45 17.78 -14.13
N HIS A 99 2.10 16.63 -14.67
CA HIS A 99 0.78 16.37 -15.23
C HIS A 99 -0.35 16.41 -14.18
N PHE A 100 -0.07 15.96 -12.95
CA PHE A 100 -1.06 15.88 -11.87
C PHE A 100 -1.11 17.11 -10.97
N PHE A 101 -0.01 17.84 -10.83
CA PHE A 101 0.08 18.97 -9.88
C PHE A 101 0.26 20.33 -10.56
N GLY A 102 0.40 20.38 -11.88
CA GLY A 102 0.51 21.61 -12.69
C GLY A 102 1.84 22.35 -12.53
N ASP A 103 2.07 23.35 -13.38
CA ASP A 103 3.29 24.17 -13.42
C ASP A 103 3.37 25.23 -12.30
N GLN A 104 2.59 25.09 -11.23
CA GLN A 104 2.49 26.08 -10.15
C GLN A 104 3.75 26.24 -9.29
N PHE A 105 4.79 25.44 -9.57
CA PHE A 105 6.06 25.48 -8.83
C PHE A 105 7.24 26.05 -9.64
N ASP A 106 7.00 26.57 -10.86
CA ASP A 106 8.07 26.96 -11.79
C ASP A 106 8.58 28.43 -11.65
N ASP A 107 8.00 29.27 -10.76
CA ASP A 107 8.30 30.71 -10.75
C ASP A 107 9.25 31.21 -9.64
N ASN A 108 10.14 30.39 -9.08
CA ASN A 108 11.16 30.89 -8.16
C ASN A 108 12.58 30.34 -8.47
N GLU A 109 13.10 30.67 -9.63
CA GLU A 109 14.55 30.67 -9.84
C GLU A 109 15.19 31.80 -9.01
N GLY A 110 15.75 31.48 -7.87
CA GLY A 110 16.67 32.42 -7.27
C GLY A 110 16.72 32.58 -5.76
N GLN A 111 16.33 31.61 -4.93
CA GLN A 111 16.76 31.63 -3.53
C GLN A 111 16.86 30.22 -2.97
N ASN A 112 17.97 29.92 -2.25
CA ASN A 112 18.20 28.71 -1.43
C ASN A 112 17.19 28.64 -0.28
N GLN A 113 15.90 28.49 -0.56
CA GLN A 113 14.89 28.18 0.46
C GLN A 113 14.67 26.67 0.48
N PRO A 114 14.56 26.05 1.66
CA PRO A 114 14.24 24.65 1.76
C PRO A 114 12.89 24.40 1.06
N GLU A 115 12.85 23.48 0.11
CA GLU A 115 11.61 23.03 -0.51
C GLU A 115 10.73 22.39 0.56
N ASN A 116 9.72 23.11 1.00
CA ASN A 116 8.71 22.60 1.92
C ASN A 116 7.55 22.04 1.12
N SER A 117 7.39 20.71 1.12
CA SER A 117 6.19 20.08 0.59
C SER A 117 5.16 19.91 1.70
N LEU A 118 3.89 19.99 1.32
CA LEU A 118 2.76 19.90 2.21
C LEU A 118 1.82 18.77 1.77
N GLY A 119 1.47 17.91 2.72
CA GLY A 119 0.51 16.84 2.52
C GLY A 119 -0.30 16.56 3.78
N SER A 120 -1.03 15.48 3.74
CA SER A 120 -1.83 14.98 4.86
C SER A 120 -1.41 13.56 5.23
N GLY A 121 -1.86 13.11 6.39
CA GLY A 121 -1.70 11.73 6.85
C GLY A 121 -2.90 11.30 7.69
N VAL A 122 -3.03 10.00 7.90
CA VAL A 122 -4.11 9.40 8.69
C VAL A 122 -3.52 8.56 9.80
N ILE A 123 -3.81 8.88 11.06
CA ILE A 123 -3.42 8.10 12.23
C ILE A 123 -4.21 6.79 12.22
N VAL A 124 -3.52 5.68 12.11
CA VAL A 124 -4.11 4.33 12.02
C VAL A 124 -3.88 3.48 13.25
N SER A 125 -3.08 3.99 14.20
CA SER A 125 -2.79 3.31 15.48
C SER A 125 -2.65 4.32 16.60
N GLU A 126 -3.20 3.99 17.79
CA GLU A 126 -3.02 4.78 19.01
C GLU A 126 -1.55 4.92 19.44
N GLN A 127 -0.66 4.08 18.89
CA GLN A 127 0.78 4.07 19.13
C GLN A 127 1.57 4.96 18.17
N GLY A 128 0.90 5.75 17.33
CA GLY A 128 1.52 6.77 16.49
C GLY A 128 1.88 6.33 15.07
N LEU A 129 1.29 5.25 14.56
CA LEU A 129 1.43 4.92 13.14
C LEU A 129 0.50 5.79 12.30
N ILE A 130 1.04 6.34 11.22
CA ILE A 130 0.35 7.24 10.30
C ILE A 130 0.57 6.74 8.87
N LEU A 131 -0.53 6.56 8.13
CA LEU A 131 -0.50 6.33 6.68
C LEU A 131 -0.48 7.68 5.95
N THR A 132 0.32 7.76 4.90
CA THR A 132 0.36 8.90 3.96
C THR A 132 0.73 8.38 2.56
N ASN A 133 0.82 9.26 1.56
CA ASN A 133 1.36 8.88 0.27
C ASN A 133 2.88 8.87 0.26
N ASN A 134 3.45 7.98 -0.55
CA ASN A 134 4.89 7.91 -0.73
C ASN A 134 5.43 9.20 -1.36
N HIS A 135 4.76 9.76 -2.36
CA HIS A 135 5.21 10.99 -3.03
C HIS A 135 5.26 12.19 -2.07
N VAL A 136 4.44 12.23 -1.00
CA VAL A 136 4.48 13.29 0.01
C VAL A 136 5.80 13.32 0.76
N ILE A 137 6.45 12.14 0.96
CA ILE A 137 7.65 12.02 1.80
C ILE A 137 8.91 11.59 1.04
N ALA A 138 8.80 11.26 -0.25
CA ALA A 138 9.86 10.58 -1.00
C ALA A 138 11.19 11.37 -1.11
N SER A 139 11.13 12.69 -1.10
CA SER A 139 12.31 13.56 -1.19
C SER A 139 12.64 14.28 0.12
N ALA A 140 11.99 13.92 1.22
CA ALA A 140 12.14 14.58 2.50
C ALA A 140 13.35 14.09 3.28
N ASP A 141 14.14 15.02 3.80
CA ASP A 141 15.18 14.74 4.81
C ASP A 141 14.61 14.79 6.22
N GLU A 142 13.58 15.61 6.45
CA GLU A 142 12.86 15.76 7.72
C GLU A 142 11.36 15.74 7.48
N ILE A 143 10.63 15.08 8.38
CA ILE A 143 9.17 14.94 8.32
C ILE A 143 8.61 15.40 9.67
N ASP A 144 7.78 16.43 9.64
CA ASP A 144 7.07 16.94 10.81
C ASP A 144 5.57 16.77 10.66
N ILE A 145 4.92 16.38 11.74
CA ILE A 145 3.49 16.15 11.81
C ILE A 145 2.85 17.19 12.71
N ALA A 146 1.83 17.88 12.19
CA ALA A 146 0.96 18.67 13.06
C ALA A 146 -0.37 17.94 13.28
N LEU A 147 -0.66 17.68 14.53
CA LEU A 147 -1.90 17.06 14.97
C LEU A 147 -3.05 18.07 14.96
N SER A 148 -4.28 17.58 14.97
CA SER A 148 -5.50 18.42 15.02
C SER A 148 -5.62 19.30 16.26
N ASP A 149 -4.93 18.94 17.36
CA ASP A 149 -4.86 19.69 18.60
C ASP A 149 -3.72 20.74 18.63
N GLY A 150 -3.00 20.91 17.53
CA GLY A 150 -1.92 21.88 17.37
C GLY A 150 -0.53 21.40 17.80
N ARG A 151 -0.39 20.19 18.37
CA ARG A 151 0.94 19.60 18.67
C ARG A 151 1.69 19.34 17.40
N LYS A 152 3.00 19.66 17.39
CA LYS A 152 3.94 19.33 16.30
C LYS A 152 4.94 18.30 16.79
N MET A 153 5.25 17.33 15.96
CA MET A 153 6.11 16.19 16.30
C MET A 153 6.86 15.72 15.05
N SER A 154 8.13 15.42 15.21
CA SER A 154 8.90 14.80 14.13
C SER A 154 8.51 13.34 13.95
N ALA A 155 8.47 12.89 12.71
CA ALA A 155 8.13 11.53 12.34
C ALA A 155 9.32 10.79 11.74
N THR A 156 9.33 9.47 11.91
CA THR A 156 10.29 8.57 11.28
C THR A 156 9.59 7.67 10.25
N VAL A 157 10.25 7.38 9.15
CA VAL A 157 9.72 6.46 8.13
C VAL A 157 9.85 5.03 8.63
N VAL A 158 8.72 4.31 8.72
CA VAL A 158 8.68 2.87 9.05
C VAL A 158 8.91 2.04 7.79
N GLY A 159 8.30 2.45 6.68
CA GLY A 159 8.50 1.84 5.38
C GLY A 159 7.67 2.52 4.31
N THR A 160 8.03 2.26 3.06
CA THR A 160 7.39 2.84 1.88
C THR A 160 7.05 1.78 0.86
N ASP A 161 6.05 2.06 0.05
CA ASP A 161 5.67 1.29 -1.12
C ASP A 161 5.40 2.22 -2.32
N PRO A 162 6.44 2.57 -3.07
CA PRO A 162 6.32 3.44 -4.23
C PRO A 162 5.39 2.88 -5.32
N GLU A 163 5.23 1.55 -5.40
CA GLU A 163 4.39 0.92 -6.43
C GLU A 163 2.89 1.13 -6.22
N THR A 164 2.44 1.42 -4.97
CA THR A 164 1.05 1.83 -4.65
C THR A 164 0.96 3.27 -4.18
N ASP A 165 2.08 3.99 -4.13
CA ASP A 165 2.17 5.34 -3.58
C ASP A 165 1.71 5.45 -2.13
N LEU A 166 2.10 4.49 -1.29
CA LEU A 166 1.82 4.49 0.15
C LEU A 166 3.11 4.56 0.97
N ALA A 167 3.01 5.22 2.12
CA ALA A 167 4.06 5.25 3.12
C ALA A 167 3.48 5.12 4.52
N LEU A 168 4.23 4.47 5.39
CA LEU A 168 3.95 4.36 6.82
C LEU A 168 5.02 5.10 7.59
N ILE A 169 4.61 6.10 8.35
CA ILE A 169 5.49 6.89 9.24
C ILE A 169 5.04 6.73 10.67
N LYS A 170 5.91 7.08 11.61
CA LYS A 170 5.66 6.95 13.04
C LYS A 170 6.07 8.19 13.79
N ILE A 171 5.22 8.63 14.72
CA ILE A 171 5.51 9.64 15.75
C ILE A 171 5.60 8.98 17.13
N ASP A 172 6.38 9.55 18.03
CA ASP A 172 6.51 9.09 19.42
C ASP A 172 5.44 9.76 20.29
N ALA A 173 4.19 9.28 20.16
CA ALA A 173 3.06 9.71 20.96
C ALA A 173 2.14 8.52 21.26
N LYS A 174 1.38 8.64 22.34
CA LYS A 174 0.45 7.61 22.82
C LYS A 174 -0.97 8.19 22.92
N ASN A 175 -1.95 7.29 22.97
CA ASN A 175 -3.37 7.65 23.12
C ASN A 175 -3.86 8.60 22.01
N LEU A 176 -3.39 8.35 20.79
CA LEU A 176 -3.77 9.12 19.62
C LEU A 176 -5.14 8.66 19.08
N PRO A 177 -5.91 9.58 18.48
CA PRO A 177 -7.18 9.24 17.85
C PRO A 177 -6.93 8.42 16.55
N ALA A 178 -6.97 7.10 16.65
CA ALA A 178 -6.84 6.24 15.49
C ALA A 178 -8.16 6.12 14.73
N ILE A 179 -8.10 6.21 13.38
CA ILE A 179 -9.26 6.05 12.51
C ILE A 179 -9.75 4.59 12.49
N THR A 180 -11.04 4.41 12.26
CA THR A 180 -11.64 3.09 12.04
C THR A 180 -11.66 2.80 10.55
N PHE A 181 -11.22 1.61 10.13
CA PHE A 181 -11.27 1.18 8.73
C PHE A 181 -12.68 0.68 8.37
N ALA A 182 -13.21 1.14 7.23
CA ALA A 182 -14.46 0.61 6.67
C ALA A 182 -14.24 -0.76 6.04
N SER A 183 -15.34 -1.51 5.86
CA SER A 183 -15.36 -2.69 5.01
C SER A 183 -15.52 -2.27 3.56
N THR A 184 -14.40 -2.24 2.81
CA THR A 184 -14.40 -1.78 1.41
C THR A 184 -15.10 -2.73 0.45
N GLU A 185 -15.42 -3.96 0.86
CA GLU A 185 -16.15 -4.94 0.05
C GLU A 185 -17.64 -4.56 -0.19
N LYS A 186 -18.15 -3.63 0.62
CA LYS A 186 -19.55 -3.18 0.57
C LYS A 186 -19.73 -1.80 -0.09
N LEU A 187 -18.65 -1.21 -0.58
CA LEU A 187 -18.71 0.09 -1.25
C LEU A 187 -19.41 -0.03 -2.61
N ASN A 188 -20.29 0.90 -2.89
CA ASN A 188 -21.00 0.99 -4.17
C ASN A 188 -20.80 2.35 -4.82
N VAL A 189 -20.88 2.39 -6.14
CA VAL A 189 -20.97 3.65 -6.88
C VAL A 189 -22.25 4.37 -6.44
N GLY A 190 -22.11 5.67 -6.12
CA GLY A 190 -23.19 6.48 -5.56
C GLY A 190 -23.15 6.64 -4.04
N ASP A 191 -22.34 5.85 -3.31
CA ASP A 191 -22.18 6.04 -1.87
C ASP A 191 -21.54 7.40 -1.59
N VAL A 192 -22.10 8.13 -0.61
CA VAL A 192 -21.57 9.43 -0.19
C VAL A 192 -20.25 9.24 0.56
N VAL A 193 -19.25 10.04 0.18
CA VAL A 193 -17.94 10.08 0.82
C VAL A 193 -17.50 11.51 1.14
N LEU A 194 -16.63 11.63 2.13
CA LEU A 194 -16.05 12.90 2.56
C LEU A 194 -14.52 12.79 2.46
N ALA A 195 -13.88 13.72 1.75
CA ALA A 195 -12.44 13.81 1.71
C ALA A 195 -11.97 14.81 2.77
N ILE A 196 -11.04 14.39 3.62
CA ILE A 196 -10.45 15.20 4.70
C ILE A 196 -8.95 15.30 4.45
N GLY A 197 -8.44 16.52 4.53
CA GLY A 197 -7.02 16.82 4.41
C GLY A 197 -6.73 18.27 4.78
N ASN A 198 -5.51 18.72 4.48
CA ASN A 198 -5.10 20.11 4.70
C ASN A 198 -4.63 20.76 3.40
N PRO A 199 -5.56 21.11 2.48
CA PRO A 199 -5.19 21.72 1.21
C PRO A 199 -4.52 23.06 1.47
N PHE A 200 -3.42 23.32 0.76
CA PHE A 200 -2.67 24.58 0.82
C PHE A 200 -2.15 25.00 2.21
N GLY A 201 -2.17 24.10 3.21
CA GLY A 201 -1.68 24.42 4.56
C GLY A 201 -2.52 25.40 5.37
N VAL A 202 -3.74 25.72 4.92
CA VAL A 202 -4.60 26.71 5.59
C VAL A 202 -5.45 26.12 6.71
N GLY A 203 -5.30 24.84 6.99
CA GLY A 203 -6.04 24.10 8.01
C GLY A 203 -6.82 22.92 7.43
N GLN A 204 -7.29 22.05 8.33
CA GLN A 204 -8.07 20.90 7.92
C GLN A 204 -9.36 21.31 7.22
N THR A 205 -9.61 20.71 6.07
CA THR A 205 -10.77 20.95 5.21
C THR A 205 -11.49 19.66 4.92
N VAL A 206 -12.80 19.74 4.80
CA VAL A 206 -13.67 18.60 4.44
C VAL A 206 -14.42 18.95 3.17
N THR A 207 -14.36 18.08 2.18
CA THR A 207 -15.16 18.18 0.97
C THR A 207 -16.06 16.95 0.83
N GLN A 208 -17.24 17.13 0.25
CA GLN A 208 -18.21 16.05 0.05
C GLN A 208 -18.29 15.68 -1.43
N GLY A 209 -18.51 14.40 -1.68
CA GLY A 209 -18.84 13.85 -2.99
C GLY A 209 -19.41 12.44 -2.85
N ILE A 210 -19.35 11.71 -3.95
CA ILE A 210 -19.77 10.30 -4.02
C ILE A 210 -18.63 9.43 -4.56
N ILE A 211 -18.75 8.13 -4.39
CA ILE A 211 -17.97 7.17 -5.16
C ILE A 211 -18.50 7.21 -6.61
N SER A 212 -17.69 7.77 -7.52
CA SER A 212 -18.03 7.88 -8.94
C SER A 212 -17.74 6.60 -9.70
N ALA A 213 -16.69 5.86 -9.28
CA ALA A 213 -16.34 4.54 -9.80
C ALA A 213 -15.45 3.77 -8.82
N LEU A 214 -15.39 2.47 -8.98
CA LEU A 214 -14.50 1.55 -8.25
C LEU A 214 -13.59 0.83 -9.24
N GLY A 215 -12.43 0.38 -8.75
CA GLY A 215 -11.52 -0.46 -9.52
C GLY A 215 -10.86 0.27 -10.70
N ARG A 216 -10.64 1.59 -10.61
CA ARG A 216 -9.97 2.32 -11.69
C ARG A 216 -8.52 1.88 -11.82
N THR A 217 -8.18 1.42 -13.01
CA THR A 217 -6.85 0.98 -13.46
C THR A 217 -6.49 1.71 -14.74
N HIS A 218 -5.27 1.53 -15.27
CA HIS A 218 -4.77 2.10 -16.53
C HIS A 218 -4.74 3.64 -16.55
N LEU A 219 -4.59 4.26 -15.37
CA LEU A 219 -4.43 5.70 -15.27
C LEU A 219 -2.98 6.14 -15.46
N GLY A 220 -2.02 5.22 -15.27
CA GLY A 220 -0.59 5.47 -15.36
C GLY A 220 -0.04 6.25 -14.16
N ILE A 221 -0.79 6.29 -13.06
CA ILE A 221 -0.40 6.97 -11.82
C ILE A 221 0.56 6.11 -11.02
N ASN A 222 0.19 4.84 -10.80
CA ASN A 222 0.95 3.88 -10.01
C ASN A 222 1.17 2.56 -10.76
N THR A 223 2.13 1.75 -10.30
CA THR A 223 2.31 0.41 -10.86
C THR A 223 1.12 -0.49 -10.54
N PHE A 224 0.59 -0.40 -9.32
CA PHE A 224 -0.59 -1.14 -8.88
C PHE A 224 -1.73 -0.17 -8.63
N GLU A 225 -2.69 -0.17 -9.54
CA GLU A 225 -3.85 0.69 -9.50
C GLU A 225 -5.11 -0.11 -9.20
N ASN A 226 -5.91 0.40 -8.30
CA ASN A 226 -7.25 -0.09 -7.98
C ASN A 226 -8.00 1.06 -7.29
N PHE A 227 -8.01 2.24 -7.92
CA PHE A 227 -8.48 3.45 -7.25
C PHE A 227 -10.00 3.49 -7.09
N ILE A 228 -10.41 4.11 -5.99
CA ILE A 228 -11.75 4.68 -5.81
C ILE A 228 -11.73 6.03 -6.52
N GLN A 229 -12.60 6.23 -7.50
CA GLN A 229 -12.83 7.55 -8.11
C GLN A 229 -13.94 8.27 -7.34
N THR A 230 -13.74 9.55 -7.06
CA THR A 230 -14.72 10.41 -6.38
C THR A 230 -14.76 11.81 -7.01
N ASP A 231 -15.89 12.49 -6.90
CA ASP A 231 -16.05 13.90 -7.24
C ASP A 231 -15.92 14.82 -6.01
N ALA A 232 -15.70 14.26 -4.81
CA ALA A 232 -15.25 15.05 -3.67
C ALA A 232 -13.98 15.81 -4.05
N SER A 233 -13.95 17.13 -3.81
CA SER A 233 -12.83 17.96 -4.22
C SER A 233 -11.55 17.57 -3.50
N ILE A 234 -10.62 16.97 -4.23
CA ILE A 234 -9.25 16.71 -3.80
C ILE A 234 -8.36 17.77 -4.44
N ASN A 235 -7.50 18.41 -3.67
CA ASN A 235 -6.57 19.46 -4.10
C ASN A 235 -5.18 19.17 -3.53
N PRO A 236 -4.09 19.79 -4.03
CA PRO A 236 -2.77 19.68 -3.44
C PRO A 236 -2.79 19.95 -1.93
N GLY A 237 -2.17 19.07 -1.15
CA GLY A 237 -2.22 19.04 0.32
C GLY A 237 -3.24 18.06 0.92
N ASN A 238 -4.28 17.63 0.18
CA ASN A 238 -5.17 16.54 0.62
C ASN A 238 -4.54 15.16 0.43
N SER A 239 -3.50 15.03 -0.39
CA SER A 239 -2.79 13.77 -0.63
C SER A 239 -2.29 13.19 0.68
N GLY A 240 -2.52 11.89 0.89
CA GLY A 240 -2.26 11.18 2.15
C GLY A 240 -3.36 11.32 3.19
N GLY A 241 -4.34 12.22 2.99
CA GLY A 241 -5.49 12.40 3.86
C GLY A 241 -6.56 11.31 3.70
N ALA A 242 -7.63 11.42 4.48
CA ALA A 242 -8.67 10.40 4.54
C ALA A 242 -9.80 10.65 3.53
N LEU A 243 -10.23 9.61 2.83
CA LEU A 243 -11.58 9.49 2.28
C LEU A 243 -12.40 8.64 3.24
N ILE A 244 -13.50 9.17 3.75
CA ILE A 244 -14.33 8.50 4.77
C ILE A 244 -15.77 8.31 4.29
N ASP A 245 -16.46 7.33 4.89
CA ASP A 245 -17.90 7.15 4.73
C ASP A 245 -18.71 8.13 5.62
N THR A 246 -20.02 8.05 5.54
CA THR A 246 -20.95 8.87 6.32
C THR A 246 -20.99 8.51 7.82
N GLU A 247 -20.27 7.49 8.26
CA GLU A 247 -20.11 7.05 9.63
C GLU A 247 -18.74 7.42 10.21
N GLY A 248 -17.87 8.06 9.40
CA GLY A 248 -16.52 8.48 9.78
C GLY A 248 -15.50 7.35 9.76
N ASN A 249 -15.72 6.30 8.97
CA ASN A 249 -14.77 5.22 8.79
C ASN A 249 -13.96 5.44 7.51
N LEU A 250 -12.68 5.03 7.52
CA LEU A 250 -11.77 5.19 6.41
C LEU A 250 -12.13 4.24 5.27
N VAL A 251 -12.48 4.78 4.10
CA VAL A 251 -12.71 4.02 2.86
C VAL A 251 -11.53 4.10 1.89
N GLY A 252 -10.69 5.13 2.01
CA GLY A 252 -9.50 5.28 1.17
C GLY A 252 -8.53 6.35 1.66
N ILE A 253 -7.34 6.35 1.06
CA ILE A 253 -6.32 7.41 1.22
C ILE A 253 -6.36 8.27 -0.03
N ASN A 254 -6.64 9.57 0.11
CA ASN A 254 -6.62 10.53 -1.00
C ASN A 254 -5.22 10.51 -1.63
N SER A 255 -5.12 10.41 -2.96
CA SER A 255 -3.81 10.27 -3.61
C SER A 255 -3.62 11.27 -4.74
N ALA A 256 -4.47 11.26 -5.75
CA ALA A 256 -4.25 12.02 -6.98
C ALA A 256 -5.54 12.64 -7.50
N ILE A 257 -5.38 13.62 -8.42
CA ILE A 257 -6.46 14.22 -9.17
C ILE A 257 -6.16 14.13 -10.66
N TYR A 258 -7.20 14.04 -11.48
CA TYR A 258 -7.08 14.32 -12.91
C TYR A 258 -7.30 15.82 -13.11
N SER A 259 -6.24 16.57 -13.43
CA SER A 259 -6.32 18.03 -13.54
C SER A 259 -5.40 18.57 -14.63
N ARG A 260 -5.85 19.60 -15.35
CA ARG A 260 -5.04 20.38 -16.28
C ARG A 260 -4.53 21.69 -15.67
N SER A 261 -5.13 22.11 -14.58
CA SER A 261 -4.86 23.41 -13.92
C SER A 261 -4.29 23.28 -12.52
N GLY A 262 -4.03 22.03 -12.05
CA GLY A 262 -3.55 21.74 -10.69
C GLY A 262 -4.63 21.73 -9.59
N GLY A 263 -5.85 22.19 -9.88
CA GLY A 263 -6.97 22.13 -8.94
C GLY A 263 -7.99 21.03 -9.29
N SER A 264 -8.91 20.75 -8.37
CA SER A 264 -9.96 19.74 -8.57
C SER A 264 -10.88 20.12 -9.75
N MET A 265 -11.10 19.14 -10.62
CA MET A 265 -12.08 19.20 -11.72
C MET A 265 -13.24 18.22 -11.51
N GLY A 266 -13.46 17.76 -10.28
CA GLY A 266 -14.47 16.74 -9.95
C GLY A 266 -14.05 15.31 -10.30
N ILE A 267 -12.75 15.07 -10.51
CA ILE A 267 -12.19 13.75 -10.75
C ILE A 267 -11.00 13.56 -9.80
N GLY A 268 -11.26 12.94 -8.68
CA GLY A 268 -10.26 12.58 -7.68
C GLY A 268 -10.12 11.06 -7.53
N PHE A 269 -8.96 10.64 -7.07
CA PHE A 269 -8.62 9.24 -6.87
C PHE A 269 -8.12 8.99 -5.45
N ALA A 270 -8.62 7.93 -4.83
CA ALA A 270 -8.17 7.47 -3.54
C ALA A 270 -7.75 5.99 -3.59
N ILE A 271 -6.69 5.65 -2.87
CA ILE A 271 -6.24 4.28 -2.68
C ILE A 271 -7.19 3.60 -1.70
N PRO A 272 -7.80 2.44 -2.03
CA PRO A 272 -8.74 1.77 -1.13
C PRO A 272 -8.13 1.45 0.24
N ALA A 273 -8.90 1.63 1.30
CA ALA A 273 -8.47 1.37 2.67
C ALA A 273 -8.05 -0.10 2.89
N SER A 274 -8.63 -1.06 2.16
CA SER A 274 -8.22 -2.47 2.18
C SER A 274 -6.78 -2.65 1.67
N LEU A 275 -6.41 -1.98 0.57
CA LEU A 275 -5.06 -2.03 0.03
C LEU A 275 -4.08 -1.31 0.98
N ALA A 276 -4.45 -0.13 1.49
CA ALA A 276 -3.62 0.61 2.43
C ALA A 276 -3.34 -0.20 3.71
N ARG A 277 -4.34 -0.91 4.23
CA ARG A 277 -4.19 -1.83 5.36
C ARG A 277 -3.23 -2.98 5.05
N GLN A 278 -3.40 -3.63 3.90
CA GLN A 278 -2.54 -4.75 3.49
C GLN A 278 -1.07 -4.32 3.37
N VAL A 279 -0.82 -3.15 2.80
CA VAL A 279 0.53 -2.55 2.69
C VAL A 279 1.09 -2.25 4.08
N MET A 280 0.31 -1.61 4.95
CA MET A 280 0.70 -1.31 6.32
C MET A 280 1.06 -2.58 7.10
N GLU A 281 0.21 -3.62 7.08
CA GLU A 281 0.45 -4.89 7.78
C GLU A 281 1.75 -5.55 7.30
N GLN A 282 2.05 -5.52 6.00
CA GLN A 282 3.31 -6.05 5.47
C GLN A 282 4.52 -5.21 5.91
N ILE A 283 4.43 -3.88 5.87
CA ILE A 283 5.51 -3.00 6.34
C ILE A 283 5.81 -3.26 7.81
N VAL A 284 4.79 -3.36 8.66
CA VAL A 284 4.97 -3.60 10.10
C VAL A 284 5.56 -4.98 10.38
N SER A 285 5.08 -6.02 9.69
CA SER A 285 5.51 -7.40 9.97
C SER A 285 6.81 -7.79 9.29
N LEU A 286 7.08 -7.30 8.09
CA LEU A 286 8.19 -7.74 7.23
C LEU A 286 9.22 -6.62 6.96
N GLY A 287 8.93 -5.38 7.37
CA GLY A 287 9.76 -4.21 7.05
C GLY A 287 9.65 -3.73 5.60
N ASN A 288 8.97 -4.46 4.73
CA ASN A 288 8.79 -4.12 3.32
C ASN A 288 7.56 -4.82 2.72
N VAL A 289 7.07 -4.28 1.60
CA VAL A 289 5.99 -4.91 0.85
C VAL A 289 6.56 -6.00 -0.07
N THR A 290 5.93 -7.16 -0.04
CA THR A 290 6.30 -8.30 -0.87
C THR A 290 5.12 -8.69 -1.75
N ARG A 291 5.35 -8.79 -3.07
CA ARG A 291 4.33 -9.13 -4.05
C ARG A 291 4.65 -10.42 -4.78
N GLY A 292 3.60 -11.14 -5.13
CA GLY A 292 3.68 -12.25 -6.05
C GLY A 292 4.14 -11.81 -7.45
N TRP A 293 4.79 -12.73 -8.15
CA TRP A 293 5.29 -12.51 -9.49
C TRP A 293 5.38 -13.84 -10.24
N ILE A 294 5.04 -13.82 -11.53
CA ILE A 294 5.12 -15.02 -12.36
C ILE A 294 6.04 -14.87 -13.57
N GLY A 295 6.49 -13.65 -13.90
CA GLY A 295 7.49 -13.42 -14.96
C GLY A 295 6.89 -13.44 -16.36
N ILE A 296 5.85 -12.65 -16.60
CA ILE A 296 5.21 -12.48 -17.91
C ILE A 296 5.15 -11.02 -18.30
N GLN A 297 5.05 -10.81 -19.61
CA GLN A 297 4.56 -9.58 -20.24
C GLN A 297 3.17 -9.86 -20.77
N ALA A 298 2.24 -8.95 -20.56
CA ALA A 298 0.87 -9.11 -21.01
C ALA A 298 0.36 -7.82 -21.66
N GLN A 299 -0.67 -7.97 -22.49
CA GLN A 299 -1.40 -6.87 -23.11
C GLN A 299 -2.90 -7.10 -23.02
N ASP A 300 -3.66 -6.01 -23.06
CA ASP A 300 -5.11 -6.07 -23.06
C ASP A 300 -5.64 -6.70 -24.36
N ILE A 301 -6.80 -7.34 -24.24
CA ILE A 301 -7.46 -7.96 -25.37
C ILE A 301 -8.39 -6.94 -26.01
N THR A 302 -8.00 -6.45 -27.22
CA THR A 302 -8.89 -5.61 -28.00
C THR A 302 -10.02 -6.43 -28.65
N PRO A 303 -11.11 -5.80 -29.12
CA PRO A 303 -12.17 -6.50 -29.84
C PRO A 303 -11.65 -7.32 -31.03
N GLU A 304 -10.69 -6.80 -31.79
CA GLU A 304 -10.06 -7.47 -32.94
C GLU A 304 -9.24 -8.70 -32.49
N LEU A 305 -8.53 -8.60 -31.37
CA LEU A 305 -7.83 -9.74 -30.79
C LEU A 305 -8.82 -10.80 -30.29
N ALA A 306 -9.90 -10.37 -29.64
CA ALA A 306 -10.94 -11.30 -29.18
C ALA A 306 -11.54 -12.12 -30.34
N GLU A 307 -11.82 -11.47 -31.48
CA GLU A 307 -12.28 -12.13 -32.69
C GLU A 307 -11.25 -13.11 -33.25
N SER A 308 -9.97 -12.68 -33.34
CA SER A 308 -8.86 -13.51 -33.83
C SER A 308 -8.63 -14.76 -32.98
N PHE A 309 -8.81 -14.65 -31.66
CA PHE A 309 -8.70 -15.76 -30.71
C PHE A 309 -10.03 -16.49 -30.47
N LYS A 310 -11.10 -16.11 -31.16
CA LYS A 310 -12.46 -16.67 -31.04
C LYS A 310 -13.00 -16.63 -29.60
N LEU A 311 -12.69 -15.57 -28.88
CA LEU A 311 -13.21 -15.35 -27.53
C LEU A 311 -14.64 -14.83 -27.60
N LYS A 312 -15.46 -15.22 -26.63
CA LYS A 312 -16.85 -14.73 -26.52
C LYS A 312 -16.92 -13.25 -26.14
N GLN A 313 -15.91 -12.76 -25.44
CA GLN A 313 -15.81 -11.38 -24.92
C GLN A 313 -14.34 -10.95 -24.94
N ALA A 314 -14.08 -9.65 -25.09
CA ALA A 314 -12.74 -9.07 -24.99
C ALA A 314 -12.34 -8.97 -23.51
N GLN A 315 -12.16 -10.11 -22.85
CA GLN A 315 -11.79 -10.23 -21.43
C GLN A 315 -10.60 -11.17 -21.26
N GLY A 316 -9.79 -10.91 -20.23
CA GLY A 316 -8.56 -11.62 -19.95
C GLY A 316 -7.33 -10.79 -20.27
N ALA A 317 -6.18 -11.42 -20.22
CA ALA A 317 -4.89 -10.80 -20.57
C ALA A 317 -4.11 -11.71 -21.49
N LEU A 318 -3.74 -11.19 -22.67
CA LEU A 318 -2.91 -11.93 -23.64
C LEU A 318 -1.46 -11.92 -23.15
N VAL A 319 -0.86 -13.10 -23.00
CA VAL A 319 0.55 -13.26 -22.68
C VAL A 319 1.39 -12.92 -23.91
N ALA A 320 1.97 -11.74 -23.93
CA ALA A 320 2.84 -11.27 -25.00
C ALA A 320 4.26 -11.87 -24.92
N GLY A 321 4.71 -12.23 -23.70
CA GLY A 321 6.02 -12.83 -23.49
C GLY A 321 6.11 -13.53 -22.13
N VAL A 322 7.00 -14.53 -22.06
CA VAL A 322 7.29 -15.28 -20.84
C VAL A 322 8.79 -15.24 -20.58
N LEU A 323 9.18 -14.85 -19.36
CA LEU A 323 10.58 -14.81 -18.98
C LEU A 323 11.13 -16.24 -18.83
N LYS A 324 12.15 -16.57 -19.63
CA LYS A 324 12.81 -17.88 -19.62
C LYS A 324 13.38 -18.19 -18.23
N GLY A 325 13.09 -19.39 -17.72
CA GLY A 325 13.46 -19.84 -16.37
C GLY A 325 12.60 -19.24 -15.26
N GLY A 326 11.65 -18.35 -15.58
CA GLY A 326 10.71 -17.76 -14.64
C GLY A 326 9.63 -18.74 -14.16
N PRO A 327 8.81 -18.33 -13.16
CA PRO A 327 7.72 -19.17 -12.64
C PRO A 327 6.72 -19.62 -13.71
N ALA A 328 6.30 -18.71 -14.59
CA ALA A 328 5.35 -19.00 -15.66
C ALA A 328 5.93 -19.96 -16.71
N ASP A 329 7.19 -19.77 -17.12
CA ASP A 329 7.91 -20.67 -18.04
C ASP A 329 7.98 -22.09 -17.48
N LYS A 330 8.36 -22.22 -16.19
CA LYS A 330 8.40 -23.52 -15.50
C LYS A 330 7.03 -24.19 -15.36
N ALA A 331 5.97 -23.42 -15.33
CA ALA A 331 4.58 -23.91 -15.31
C ALA A 331 4.05 -24.26 -16.71
N GLY A 332 4.82 -23.99 -17.78
CA GLY A 332 4.44 -24.27 -19.16
C GLY A 332 3.52 -23.23 -19.79
N LEU A 333 3.48 -22.00 -19.25
CA LEU A 333 2.80 -20.86 -19.88
C LEU A 333 3.62 -20.41 -21.10
N LEU A 334 2.94 -20.08 -22.18
CA LEU A 334 3.55 -19.69 -23.46
C LEU A 334 3.06 -18.31 -23.91
N ALA A 335 3.86 -17.63 -24.71
CA ALA A 335 3.38 -16.48 -25.45
C ALA A 335 2.23 -16.90 -26.39
N GLY A 336 1.19 -16.08 -26.45
CA GLY A 336 -0.07 -16.39 -27.15
C GLY A 336 -1.15 -17.04 -26.30
N ASP A 337 -0.85 -17.45 -25.05
CA ASP A 337 -1.89 -17.86 -24.08
C ASP A 337 -2.70 -16.65 -23.63
N ILE A 338 -3.96 -16.88 -23.28
CA ILE A 338 -4.82 -15.86 -22.68
C ILE A 338 -5.12 -16.27 -21.25
N LEU A 339 -4.71 -15.44 -20.28
CA LEU A 339 -5.07 -15.62 -18.88
C LEU A 339 -6.51 -15.18 -18.68
N LEU A 340 -7.36 -16.11 -18.20
CA LEU A 340 -8.78 -15.90 -17.96
C LEU A 340 -9.11 -15.76 -16.47
N ALA A 341 -8.41 -16.49 -15.60
CA ALA A 341 -8.63 -16.44 -14.16
C ALA A 341 -7.37 -16.89 -13.38
N ILE A 342 -7.25 -16.43 -12.14
CA ILE A 342 -6.25 -16.86 -11.16
C ILE A 342 -6.96 -17.31 -9.88
N ASN A 343 -6.74 -18.56 -9.45
CA ASN A 343 -7.41 -19.17 -8.30
C ASN A 343 -8.94 -18.97 -8.32
N GLY A 344 -9.55 -19.10 -9.51
CA GLY A 344 -10.98 -18.92 -9.74
C GLY A 344 -11.46 -17.46 -9.82
N LYS A 345 -10.60 -16.47 -9.56
CA LYS A 345 -10.95 -15.05 -9.71
C LYS A 345 -10.75 -14.63 -11.17
N PRO A 346 -11.78 -14.08 -11.83
CA PRO A 346 -11.70 -13.70 -13.25
C PRO A 346 -10.71 -12.54 -13.47
N ILE A 347 -10.08 -12.57 -14.64
CA ILE A 347 -9.24 -11.50 -15.17
C ILE A 347 -10.05 -10.78 -16.25
N TYR A 348 -10.17 -9.47 -16.11
CA TYR A 348 -10.88 -8.63 -17.08
C TYR A 348 -9.92 -7.96 -18.06
N ASP A 349 -8.75 -7.55 -17.57
CA ASP A 349 -7.71 -6.79 -18.27
C ASP A 349 -6.32 -7.01 -17.62
N THR A 350 -5.27 -6.38 -18.15
CA THR A 350 -3.92 -6.48 -17.61
C THR A 350 -3.77 -5.87 -16.23
N GLY A 351 -4.54 -4.84 -15.90
CA GLY A 351 -4.53 -4.21 -14.56
C GLY A 351 -5.07 -5.15 -13.49
N SER A 352 -6.24 -5.76 -13.73
CA SER A 352 -6.81 -6.76 -12.83
C SER A 352 -5.92 -8.00 -12.70
N MET A 353 -5.31 -8.46 -13.80
CA MET A 353 -4.32 -9.53 -13.79
C MET A 353 -3.13 -9.19 -12.88
N LEU A 354 -2.55 -7.99 -13.07
CA LEU A 354 -1.39 -7.53 -12.30
C LEU A 354 -1.70 -7.50 -10.81
N ASN A 355 -2.86 -6.95 -10.43
CA ASN A 355 -3.32 -6.89 -9.05
C ASN A 355 -3.54 -8.29 -8.45
N LEU A 356 -4.17 -9.20 -9.19
CA LEU A 356 -4.37 -10.58 -8.74
C LEU A 356 -3.05 -11.32 -8.53
N ILE A 357 -2.08 -11.17 -9.46
CA ILE A 357 -0.74 -11.78 -9.32
C ILE A 357 0.00 -11.18 -8.13
N ALA A 358 -0.03 -9.85 -7.96
CA ALA A 358 0.64 -9.16 -6.86
C ALA A 358 0.12 -9.59 -5.48
N ALA A 359 -1.17 -9.91 -5.38
CA ALA A 359 -1.80 -10.39 -4.15
C ALA A 359 -1.43 -11.84 -3.78
N LEU A 360 -0.81 -12.61 -4.69
CA LEU A 360 -0.39 -13.96 -4.41
C LEU A 360 0.81 -14.00 -3.45
N THR A 361 0.82 -14.97 -2.57
CA THR A 361 1.94 -15.18 -1.65
C THR A 361 3.10 -15.86 -2.38
N PRO A 362 4.32 -15.30 -2.38
CA PRO A 362 5.49 -15.95 -2.93
C PRO A 362 5.73 -17.36 -2.35
N ASN A 363 6.24 -18.27 -3.16
CA ASN A 363 6.49 -19.70 -2.91
C ASN A 363 5.23 -20.57 -2.78
N GLN A 364 4.03 -20.02 -2.74
CA GLN A 364 2.78 -20.79 -2.84
C GLN A 364 2.45 -21.15 -4.29
N GLN A 365 1.61 -22.15 -4.46
CA GLN A 365 1.07 -22.52 -5.78
C GLN A 365 -0.20 -21.71 -6.07
N ALA A 366 -0.34 -21.28 -7.31
CA ALA A 366 -1.54 -20.66 -7.83
C ALA A 366 -2.02 -21.39 -9.09
N ASN A 367 -3.33 -21.51 -9.23
CA ASN A 367 -3.95 -22.10 -10.42
C ASN A 367 -4.24 -20.98 -11.43
N LEU A 368 -3.65 -21.09 -12.62
CA LEU A 368 -3.91 -20.22 -13.76
C LEU A 368 -4.89 -20.92 -14.70
N ASN A 369 -6.07 -20.35 -14.91
CA ASN A 369 -6.97 -20.78 -15.99
C ASN A 369 -6.62 -19.98 -17.25
N ILE A 370 -6.26 -20.68 -18.32
CA ILE A 370 -5.83 -20.06 -19.57
C ILE A 370 -6.63 -20.62 -20.75
N ALA A 371 -6.72 -19.83 -21.83
CA ALA A 371 -7.09 -20.30 -23.13
C ALA A 371 -5.85 -20.43 -24.02
N ARG A 372 -5.68 -21.60 -24.67
CA ARG A 372 -4.64 -21.91 -25.64
C ARG A 372 -5.24 -22.69 -26.81
N ALA A 373 -5.13 -22.18 -28.02
CA ALA A 373 -5.68 -22.83 -29.22
C ALA A 373 -7.13 -23.29 -29.02
N GLU A 374 -8.00 -22.38 -28.55
CA GLU A 374 -9.44 -22.61 -28.29
C GLU A 374 -9.76 -23.62 -27.15
N LYS A 375 -8.76 -24.11 -26.41
CA LYS A 375 -8.91 -25.02 -25.28
C LYS A 375 -8.63 -24.30 -23.95
N ASN A 376 -9.50 -24.53 -22.97
CA ASN A 376 -9.21 -24.07 -21.60
C ASN A 376 -8.31 -25.07 -20.89
N LEU A 377 -7.23 -24.55 -20.31
CA LEU A 377 -6.25 -25.33 -19.56
C LEU A 377 -6.06 -24.72 -18.16
N ASN A 378 -5.71 -25.57 -17.21
CA ASN A 378 -5.33 -25.15 -15.89
C ASN A 378 -3.83 -25.46 -15.68
N LEU A 379 -3.06 -24.42 -15.35
CA LEU A 379 -1.63 -24.55 -15.07
C LEU A 379 -1.36 -24.19 -13.61
N MET A 380 -0.60 -25.03 -12.93
CA MET A 380 -0.15 -24.75 -11.56
C MET A 380 1.19 -24.02 -11.62
N VAL A 381 1.24 -22.78 -11.14
CA VAL A 381 2.44 -21.97 -11.08
C VAL A 381 2.91 -21.82 -9.64
N LYS A 382 4.20 -22.04 -9.39
CA LYS A 382 4.83 -21.66 -8.12
C LYS A 382 5.17 -20.18 -8.18
N VAL A 383 4.47 -19.37 -7.39
CA VAL A 383 4.60 -17.92 -7.40
C VAL A 383 6.00 -17.50 -6.96
N GLY A 384 6.65 -16.66 -7.74
CA GLY A 384 7.92 -16.02 -7.39
C GLY A 384 7.71 -14.74 -6.55
N LYS A 385 8.80 -14.22 -6.00
CA LYS A 385 8.82 -12.89 -5.40
C LYS A 385 9.11 -11.86 -6.50
N ARG A 386 8.31 -10.77 -6.54
CA ARG A 386 8.52 -9.68 -7.50
C ARG A 386 9.91 -9.07 -7.28
N PRO A 387 10.73 -8.95 -8.33
CA PRO A 387 11.99 -8.23 -8.27
C PRO A 387 11.75 -6.76 -7.89
N LYS A 388 12.65 -6.16 -7.11
CA LYS A 388 12.58 -4.71 -6.88
C LYS A 388 12.77 -3.99 -8.22
N PRO A 389 11.99 -2.93 -8.49
CA PRO A 389 12.24 -2.09 -9.66
C PRO A 389 13.71 -1.62 -9.63
N LEU A 390 14.37 -1.72 -10.79
CA LEU A 390 15.68 -1.11 -10.94
C LEU A 390 15.51 0.40 -10.78
N ALA A 391 16.24 1.01 -9.86
CA ALA A 391 16.28 2.46 -9.78
C ALA A 391 16.67 2.99 -11.17
N LYS A 392 15.78 3.80 -11.76
CA LYS A 392 16.12 4.50 -13.01
C LYS A 392 17.35 5.35 -12.70
N LYS A 393 18.48 5.02 -13.34
CA LYS A 393 19.73 5.80 -13.29
C LYS A 393 19.51 7.13 -13.96
#